data_a229c32cf49df208f6851a0bc6cf8b5d
#
_entry.id   a229c32cf49df208f6851a0bc6cf8b5d
#
_cell.length_a   1.000
_cell.length_b   1.000
_cell.length_c   1.000
_cell.angle_alpha   90.00
_cell.angle_beta   90.00
_cell.angle_gamma   90.00
#
_symmetry.space_group_name_H-M   'P 1'
#
loop_
_entity.id
_entity.type
_entity.pdbx_description
1 polymer ?
#
loop_
_entity_poly.entity_id
_entity_poly.type
_entity_poly.pdbx_seq_one_letter_code
_entity_poly.pdbx_strand_id
1 'polypeptide(L)'
;TYGEHILNDELLRSDMLKKLLMYMLTHREHPASIQELSEALWQEDEVDNPAGALKNLMYRLRTIMKKYISDDKFIITSQGSYAWNNEIEVELDAERFEDYCKKAKASKDEAVILQNYESAVALYKGEFMENSLDHHWAVTLSTYYHSMFLNAVKTLADLYIRLERYHDIEDLSVHALRMDRVDEELHCYHIMALIKGNKYDLAMKRYDEAVKILQDALGVHNPAKLQKVQQELLKMNKGTAPEALENIHDDMVEDEESVGVYFCGYPIFKEIYRLEVRKNSRLGE
;
A
#
# COMPACT_ATOMS: atom_id res chain seq x y z
N THR A 1 10.32 21.47 -6.21
CA THR A 1 10.21 22.93 -6.09
C THR A 1 11.57 23.53 -5.72
N TYR A 2 11.81 24.79 -6.12
CA TYR A 2 12.97 25.57 -5.72
C TYR A 2 12.50 27.01 -5.47
N GLY A 3 12.47 27.44 -4.22
CA GLY A 3 11.76 28.66 -3.83
C GLY A 3 10.27 28.59 -4.23
N GLU A 4 9.82 29.58 -5.00
CA GLU A 4 8.44 29.63 -5.52
C GLU A 4 8.25 28.89 -6.86
N HIS A 5 9.33 28.38 -7.46
CA HIS A 5 9.29 27.71 -8.76
C HIS A 5 8.93 26.23 -8.64
N ILE A 6 8.05 25.75 -9.49
CA ILE A 6 7.60 24.36 -9.54
C ILE A 6 7.97 23.77 -10.91
N LEU A 7 8.74 22.70 -10.90
CA LEU A 7 8.97 21.87 -12.06
C LEU A 7 7.99 20.68 -12.00
N ASN A 8 6.99 20.72 -12.85
CA ASN A 8 5.98 19.66 -12.95
C ASN A 8 6.22 18.77 -14.18
N ASP A 9 5.44 17.73 -14.28
CA ASP A 9 5.50 16.73 -15.36
C ASP A 9 5.29 17.33 -16.75
N GLU A 10 4.42 18.36 -16.86
CA GLU A 10 4.13 19.04 -18.13
C GLU A 10 5.34 19.82 -18.67
N LEU A 11 6.18 20.35 -17.78
CA LEU A 11 7.39 21.07 -18.15
C LEU A 11 8.51 20.12 -18.57
N LEU A 12 8.67 18.98 -17.91
CA LEU A 12 9.66 17.98 -18.28
C LEU A 12 9.35 17.30 -19.61
N ARG A 13 8.06 17.04 -19.92
CA ARG A 13 7.54 16.49 -21.19
C ARG A 13 8.24 15.22 -21.71
N SER A 14 8.98 14.52 -20.87
CA SER A 14 9.76 13.33 -21.25
C SER A 14 10.02 12.47 -20.04
N ASP A 15 9.58 11.22 -20.12
CA ASP A 15 9.79 10.25 -19.02
C ASP A 15 11.28 10.02 -18.76
N MET A 16 12.10 10.01 -19.82
CA MET A 16 13.57 9.92 -19.68
C MET A 16 14.18 11.10 -18.92
N LEU A 17 13.65 12.32 -19.08
CA LEU A 17 14.10 13.47 -18.30
C LEU A 17 13.66 13.38 -16.83
N LYS A 18 12.46 12.85 -16.57
CA LYS A 18 11.99 12.58 -15.21
C LYS A 18 12.87 11.53 -14.55
N LYS A 19 13.13 10.41 -15.23
CA LYS A 19 14.01 9.33 -14.75
C LYS A 19 15.41 9.84 -14.45
N LEU A 20 16.00 10.62 -15.35
CA LEU A 20 17.33 11.23 -15.15
C LEU A 20 17.33 12.17 -13.93
N LEU A 21 16.35 13.05 -13.80
CA LEU A 21 16.26 13.96 -12.67
C LEU A 21 16.13 13.21 -11.36
N MET A 22 15.23 12.22 -11.30
CA MET A 22 15.00 11.41 -10.10
C MET A 22 16.25 10.59 -9.72
N TYR A 23 16.94 10.00 -10.71
CA TYR A 23 18.21 9.31 -10.45
C TYR A 23 19.24 10.25 -9.84
N MET A 24 19.42 11.46 -10.43
CA MET A 24 20.35 12.45 -9.93
C MET A 24 20.02 12.93 -8.53
N LEU A 25 18.73 13.02 -8.17
CA LEU A 25 18.28 13.45 -6.84
C LEU A 25 18.46 12.34 -5.79
N THR A 26 18.13 11.11 -6.13
CA THR A 26 18.20 9.96 -5.20
C THR A 26 19.63 9.48 -4.97
N HIS A 27 20.53 9.69 -5.93
CA HIS A 27 21.95 9.30 -5.87
C HIS A 27 22.89 10.51 -5.78
N ARG A 28 22.38 11.64 -5.26
CA ARG A 28 23.09 12.91 -5.25
C ARG A 28 24.36 12.97 -4.40
N GLU A 29 24.53 12.02 -3.48
CA GLU A 29 25.68 12.00 -2.58
C GLU A 29 27.02 11.69 -3.31
N HIS A 30 26.94 11.01 -4.45
CA HIS A 30 28.11 10.59 -5.22
C HIS A 30 28.00 10.99 -6.69
N PRO A 31 29.12 11.39 -7.33
CA PRO A 31 29.13 11.62 -8.77
C PRO A 31 28.82 10.31 -9.52
N ALA A 32 27.88 10.35 -10.45
CA ALA A 32 27.55 9.23 -11.31
C ALA A 32 28.31 9.32 -12.65
N SER A 33 28.95 8.24 -13.05
CA SER A 33 29.65 8.15 -14.34
C SER A 33 28.65 8.11 -15.50
N ILE A 34 29.15 8.40 -16.71
CA ILE A 34 28.34 8.27 -17.94
C ILE A 34 27.82 6.84 -18.09
N GLN A 35 28.62 5.84 -17.73
CA GLN A 35 28.22 4.45 -17.82
C GLN A 35 27.10 4.12 -16.84
N GLU A 36 27.24 4.45 -15.56
CA GLU A 36 26.21 4.22 -14.53
C GLU A 36 24.87 4.89 -14.91
N LEU A 37 24.91 6.16 -15.36
CA LEU A 37 23.71 6.85 -15.81
C LEU A 37 23.09 6.20 -17.06
N SER A 38 23.92 5.69 -17.97
CA SER A 38 23.43 4.99 -19.16
C SER A 38 22.74 3.69 -18.78
N GLU A 39 23.34 2.89 -17.93
CA GLU A 39 22.77 1.63 -17.40
C GLU A 39 21.49 1.87 -16.57
N ALA A 40 21.43 3.00 -15.86
CA ALA A 40 20.25 3.36 -15.07
C ALA A 40 19.05 3.84 -15.93
N LEU A 41 19.31 4.40 -17.11
CA LEU A 41 18.29 5.03 -17.95
C LEU A 41 17.83 4.15 -19.11
N TRP A 42 18.67 3.28 -19.62
CA TRP A 42 18.38 2.41 -20.75
C TRP A 42 18.66 0.96 -20.41
N GLN A 43 17.86 0.06 -20.94
CA GLN A 43 18.17 -1.36 -20.95
C GLN A 43 19.26 -1.66 -21.99
N GLU A 44 19.92 -2.80 -21.87
CA GLU A 44 20.88 -3.24 -22.88
C GLU A 44 20.24 -3.21 -24.28
N ASP A 45 20.98 -2.68 -25.26
CA ASP A 45 20.59 -2.59 -26.67
C ASP A 45 19.45 -1.59 -27.04
N GLU A 46 18.94 -0.77 -26.12
CA GLU A 46 17.91 0.23 -26.47
C GLU A 46 18.46 1.44 -27.22
N VAL A 47 19.74 1.75 -27.11
CA VAL A 47 20.37 2.96 -27.69
C VAL A 47 21.75 2.66 -28.25
N ASP A 48 21.95 2.93 -29.55
CA ASP A 48 23.25 2.74 -30.23
C ASP A 48 24.40 3.57 -29.65
N ASN A 49 24.10 4.78 -29.14
CA ASN A 49 25.08 5.69 -28.55
C ASN A 49 24.59 6.29 -27.23
N PRO A 50 24.64 5.52 -26.13
CA PRO A 50 24.16 5.97 -24.82
C PRO A 50 24.85 7.25 -24.32
N ALA A 51 26.15 7.39 -24.53
CA ALA A 51 26.92 8.56 -24.09
C ALA A 51 26.48 9.85 -24.83
N GLY A 52 26.17 9.76 -26.10
CA GLY A 52 25.65 10.88 -26.90
C GLY A 52 24.21 11.24 -26.49
N ALA A 53 23.37 10.22 -26.31
CA ALA A 53 22.01 10.39 -25.85
C ALA A 53 21.96 11.03 -24.44
N LEU A 54 22.79 10.57 -23.52
CA LEU A 54 22.89 11.13 -22.17
C LEU A 54 23.32 12.59 -22.17
N LYS A 55 24.32 12.96 -22.97
CA LYS A 55 24.74 14.36 -23.12
C LYS A 55 23.60 15.25 -23.58
N ASN A 56 22.78 14.77 -24.52
CA ASN A 56 21.62 15.51 -25.00
C ASN A 56 20.54 15.63 -23.92
N LEU A 57 20.21 14.54 -23.20
CA LEU A 57 19.28 14.57 -22.07
C LEU A 57 19.74 15.55 -20.99
N MET A 58 21.02 15.50 -20.64
CA MET A 58 21.61 16.39 -19.64
C MET A 58 21.55 17.86 -20.06
N TYR A 59 21.83 18.15 -21.33
CA TYR A 59 21.68 19.49 -21.88
C TYR A 59 20.22 19.98 -21.82
N ARG A 60 19.27 19.14 -22.22
CA ARG A 60 17.83 19.46 -22.14
C ARG A 60 17.37 19.68 -20.72
N LEU A 61 17.77 18.82 -19.78
CA LEU A 61 17.42 18.96 -18.36
C LEU A 61 17.92 20.30 -17.80
N ARG A 62 19.19 20.63 -18.03
CA ARG A 62 19.77 21.91 -17.60
C ARG A 62 19.05 23.10 -18.23
N THR A 63 18.70 23.02 -19.49
CA THR A 63 17.97 24.07 -20.21
C THR A 63 16.60 24.32 -19.60
N ILE A 64 15.88 23.25 -19.26
CA ILE A 64 14.57 23.32 -18.59
C ILE A 64 14.71 23.92 -17.19
N MET A 65 15.68 23.43 -16.40
CA MET A 65 15.93 23.96 -15.06
C MET A 65 16.27 25.43 -15.08
N LYS A 66 17.17 25.85 -15.96
CA LYS A 66 17.54 27.26 -16.16
C LYS A 66 16.34 28.13 -16.55
N LYS A 67 15.47 27.62 -17.41
CA LYS A 67 14.30 28.37 -17.91
C LYS A 67 13.18 28.52 -16.89
N TYR A 68 12.92 27.49 -16.09
CA TYR A 68 11.71 27.41 -15.26
C TYR A 68 11.99 27.42 -13.77
N ILE A 69 13.24 27.20 -13.34
CA ILE A 69 13.63 27.16 -11.94
C ILE A 69 14.57 28.31 -11.60
N SER A 70 15.84 28.23 -12.02
CA SER A 70 16.86 29.21 -11.76
C SER A 70 18.07 29.02 -12.69
N ASP A 71 18.91 30.06 -12.86
CA ASP A 71 20.18 29.96 -13.58
C ASP A 71 21.30 29.30 -12.76
N ASP A 72 20.98 28.76 -11.58
CA ASP A 72 21.92 28.05 -10.74
C ASP A 72 22.40 26.75 -11.41
N LYS A 73 23.63 26.38 -11.09
CA LYS A 73 24.22 25.14 -11.61
C LYS A 73 23.80 23.95 -10.74
N PHE A 74 22.60 23.39 -11.00
CA PHE A 74 22.09 22.23 -10.27
C PHE A 74 22.93 20.97 -10.49
N ILE A 75 23.45 20.79 -11.70
CA ILE A 75 24.22 19.59 -12.08
C ILE A 75 25.60 20.01 -12.53
N ILE A 76 26.63 19.48 -11.87
CA ILE A 76 28.05 19.71 -12.13
C ILE A 76 28.58 18.60 -13.04
N THR A 77 29.45 18.93 -13.98
CA THR A 77 30.20 17.95 -14.80
C THR A 77 31.65 17.96 -14.40
N SER A 78 32.20 16.79 -14.11
CA SER A 78 33.63 16.61 -13.78
C SER A 78 34.12 15.30 -14.38
N GLN A 79 35.18 15.37 -15.19
CA GLN A 79 35.96 14.20 -15.69
C GLN A 79 35.14 13.02 -16.16
N GLY A 80 34.06 13.25 -16.94
CA GLY A 80 33.21 12.17 -17.47
C GLY A 80 32.12 11.67 -16.52
N SER A 81 31.88 12.40 -15.43
CA SER A 81 30.80 12.14 -14.49
C SER A 81 29.88 13.37 -14.34
N TYR A 82 28.69 13.13 -13.82
CA TYR A 82 27.73 14.15 -13.43
C TYR A 82 27.42 14.01 -11.95
N ALA A 83 27.33 15.14 -11.25
CA ALA A 83 26.97 15.21 -9.85
C ALA A 83 25.88 16.25 -9.62
N TRP A 84 25.05 16.03 -8.62
CA TRP A 84 24.20 17.10 -8.09
C TRP A 84 25.11 18.14 -7.39
N ASN A 85 24.75 19.41 -7.48
CA ASN A 85 25.49 20.46 -6.79
C ASN A 85 25.14 20.44 -5.29
N ASN A 86 26.08 20.05 -4.44
CA ASN A 86 25.90 19.95 -3.00
C ASN A 86 25.66 21.29 -2.29
N GLU A 87 25.88 22.42 -2.98
CA GLU A 87 25.50 23.75 -2.47
C GLU A 87 24.00 23.99 -2.53
N ILE A 88 23.26 23.14 -3.28
CA ILE A 88 21.81 23.22 -3.44
C ILE A 88 21.18 22.14 -2.58
N GLU A 89 20.56 22.58 -1.50
CA GLU A 89 19.86 21.72 -0.57
C GLU A 89 18.65 21.05 -1.27
N VAL A 90 18.49 19.76 -1.02
CA VAL A 90 17.42 18.93 -1.57
C VAL A 90 16.67 18.24 -0.44
N GLU A 91 15.38 18.41 -0.43
CA GLU A 91 14.48 17.71 0.48
C GLU A 91 13.57 16.80 -0.35
N LEU A 92 13.68 15.47 -0.15
CA LEU A 92 12.81 14.48 -0.76
C LEU A 92 11.75 14.02 0.26
N ASP A 93 10.52 13.93 -0.17
CA ASP A 93 9.42 13.38 0.64
C ASP A 93 9.67 11.92 1.06
N ALA A 94 10.29 11.13 0.18
CA ALA A 94 10.73 9.77 0.49
C ALA A 94 11.77 9.70 1.61
N GLU A 95 12.73 10.64 1.64
CA GLU A 95 13.73 10.73 2.73
C GLU A 95 13.09 11.22 4.03
N ARG A 96 12.18 12.18 3.95
CA ARG A 96 11.41 12.63 5.13
C ARG A 96 10.57 11.49 5.71
N PHE A 97 9.92 10.70 4.84
CA PHE A 97 9.19 9.51 5.24
C PHE A 97 10.11 8.52 5.99
N GLU A 98 11.28 8.22 5.42
CA GLU A 98 12.28 7.35 6.06
C GLU A 98 12.76 7.91 7.41
N ASP A 99 12.97 9.21 7.50
CA ASP A 99 13.44 9.89 8.71
C ASP A 99 12.40 9.82 9.83
N TYR A 100 11.11 10.00 9.52
CA TYR A 100 10.04 9.78 10.47
C TYR A 100 9.98 8.32 10.95
N CYS A 101 10.12 7.36 10.06
CA CYS A 101 10.17 5.94 10.43
C CYS A 101 11.39 5.62 11.34
N LYS A 102 12.56 6.21 11.05
CA LYS A 102 13.77 6.06 11.88
C LYS A 102 13.57 6.68 13.26
N LYS A 103 13.00 7.89 13.35
CA LYS A 103 12.71 8.58 14.62
C LYS A 103 11.71 7.78 15.47
N ALA A 104 10.67 7.24 14.85
CA ALA A 104 9.71 6.37 15.54
C ALA A 104 10.39 5.13 16.12
N LYS A 105 11.22 4.42 15.33
CA LYS A 105 11.93 3.22 15.77
C LYS A 105 12.96 3.49 16.88
N ALA A 106 13.58 4.66 16.89
CA ALA A 106 14.58 5.03 17.88
C ALA A 106 14.00 5.47 19.21
N SER A 107 12.72 5.88 19.26
CA SER A 107 12.05 6.36 20.45
C SER A 107 11.55 5.23 21.35
N LYS A 108 11.46 5.51 22.66
CA LYS A 108 10.75 4.68 23.64
C LYS A 108 9.48 5.35 24.14
N ASP A 109 9.26 6.61 23.77
CA ASP A 109 8.07 7.38 24.11
C ASP A 109 6.97 7.06 23.10
N GLU A 110 5.87 6.50 23.58
CA GLU A 110 4.74 6.06 22.74
C GLU A 110 4.09 7.24 21.98
N ALA A 111 4.03 8.42 22.57
CA ALA A 111 3.49 9.60 21.91
C ALA A 111 4.39 10.06 20.74
N VAL A 112 5.70 10.00 20.93
CA VAL A 112 6.69 10.31 19.87
C VAL A 112 6.63 9.27 18.75
N ILE A 113 6.52 7.97 19.11
CA ILE A 113 6.38 6.87 18.13
C ILE A 113 5.12 7.09 17.30
N LEU A 114 3.99 7.34 17.96
CA LEU A 114 2.69 7.58 17.34
C LEU A 114 2.77 8.74 16.33
N GLN A 115 3.20 9.92 16.79
CA GLN A 115 3.29 11.12 15.97
C GLN A 115 4.18 10.93 14.73
N ASN A 116 5.32 10.26 14.89
CA ASN A 116 6.24 10.04 13.78
C ASN A 116 5.67 9.05 12.76
N TYR A 117 5.05 7.95 13.20
CA TYR A 117 4.41 7.03 12.25
C TYR A 117 3.18 7.64 11.57
N GLU A 118 2.35 8.41 12.26
CA GLU A 118 1.24 9.17 11.65
C GLU A 118 1.78 10.12 10.56
N SER A 119 2.87 10.85 10.86
CA SER A 119 3.52 11.74 9.89
C SER A 119 4.11 10.99 8.70
N ALA A 120 4.76 9.84 8.93
CA ALA A 120 5.29 8.98 7.89
C ALA A 120 4.18 8.49 6.96
N VAL A 121 3.12 7.88 7.50
CA VAL A 121 2.01 7.33 6.71
C VAL A 121 1.31 8.43 5.90
N ALA A 122 1.16 9.63 6.45
CA ALA A 122 0.57 10.76 5.73
C ALA A 122 1.39 11.24 4.52
N LEU A 123 2.72 11.03 4.52
CA LEU A 123 3.59 11.36 3.39
C LEU A 123 3.54 10.32 2.27
N TYR A 124 3.26 9.07 2.57
CA TYR A 124 3.23 8.00 1.58
C TYR A 124 1.92 8.05 0.78
N LYS A 125 2.00 8.48 -0.48
CA LYS A 125 0.83 8.69 -1.35
C LYS A 125 0.70 7.69 -2.48
N GLY A 126 1.66 6.79 -2.64
CA GLY A 126 1.72 5.80 -3.71
C GLY A 126 3.10 5.19 -3.83
N GLU A 127 3.27 4.31 -4.78
CA GLU A 127 4.55 3.68 -5.05
C GLU A 127 5.60 4.69 -5.51
N PHE A 128 6.82 4.51 -5.01
CA PHE A 128 7.93 5.36 -5.44
C PHE A 128 8.22 5.14 -6.92
N MET A 129 8.10 6.20 -7.71
CA MET A 129 8.33 6.17 -9.17
C MET A 129 7.53 5.09 -9.93
N GLU A 130 6.26 4.95 -9.66
CA GLU A 130 5.35 3.96 -10.26
C GLU A 130 5.50 3.85 -11.80
N ASN A 131 5.72 4.96 -12.50
CA ASN A 131 5.91 5.01 -13.95
C ASN A 131 7.32 4.61 -14.43
N SER A 132 8.19 4.14 -13.54
CA SER A 132 9.60 3.82 -13.84
C SER A 132 10.04 2.47 -13.27
N LEU A 133 9.08 1.60 -12.96
CA LEU A 133 9.32 0.26 -12.40
C LEU A 133 9.89 -0.75 -13.42
N ASP A 134 10.20 -0.32 -14.62
CA ASP A 134 10.98 -1.02 -15.63
C ASP A 134 12.50 -0.97 -15.38
N HIS A 135 12.97 -0.09 -14.47
CA HIS A 135 14.38 0.06 -14.13
C HIS A 135 14.71 -0.52 -12.74
N HIS A 136 15.76 -1.34 -12.68
CA HIS A 136 16.17 -2.06 -11.46
C HIS A 136 16.36 -1.15 -10.24
N TRP A 137 16.98 0.04 -10.40
CA TRP A 137 17.19 0.96 -9.29
C TRP A 137 15.88 1.53 -8.75
N ALA A 138 14.90 1.82 -9.63
CA ALA A 138 13.60 2.33 -9.23
C ALA A 138 12.78 1.24 -8.52
N VAL A 139 12.79 0.00 -9.03
CA VAL A 139 12.16 -1.17 -8.38
C VAL A 139 12.72 -1.38 -6.98
N THR A 140 14.04 -1.30 -6.84
CA THR A 140 14.71 -1.50 -5.54
C THR A 140 14.25 -0.46 -4.51
N LEU A 141 14.23 0.81 -4.89
CA LEU A 141 13.75 1.89 -4.01
C LEU A 141 12.25 1.81 -3.74
N SER A 142 11.45 1.49 -4.76
CA SER A 142 10.00 1.31 -4.59
C SER A 142 9.70 0.19 -3.59
N THR A 143 10.31 -0.98 -3.76
CA THR A 143 10.15 -2.12 -2.85
C THR A 143 10.61 -1.77 -1.42
N TYR A 144 11.70 -1.04 -1.29
CA TYR A 144 12.21 -0.60 0.01
C TYR A 144 11.21 0.30 0.73
N TYR A 145 10.74 1.37 0.06
CA TYR A 145 9.79 2.31 0.65
C TYR A 145 8.41 1.67 0.90
N HIS A 146 7.95 0.80 -0.01
CA HIS A 146 6.71 0.06 0.17
C HIS A 146 6.75 -0.86 1.41
N SER A 147 7.82 -1.63 1.56
CA SER A 147 8.02 -2.48 2.74
C SER A 147 8.08 -1.67 4.04
N MET A 148 8.73 -0.51 3.99
CA MET A 148 8.80 0.40 5.14
C MET A 148 7.42 0.98 5.48
N PHE A 149 6.62 1.34 4.48
CA PHE A 149 5.25 1.82 4.64
C PHE A 149 4.36 0.76 5.30
N LEU A 150 4.37 -0.48 4.80
CA LEU A 150 3.58 -1.56 5.40
C LEU A 150 3.97 -1.80 6.87
N ASN A 151 5.27 -1.78 7.17
CA ASN A 151 5.73 -1.90 8.56
C ASN A 151 5.27 -0.73 9.44
N ALA A 152 5.30 0.50 8.93
CA ALA A 152 4.82 1.68 9.66
C ALA A 152 3.32 1.58 9.93
N VAL A 153 2.53 1.21 8.92
CA VAL A 153 1.07 1.02 9.05
C VAL A 153 0.74 -0.06 10.09
N LYS A 154 1.39 -1.22 10.03
CA LYS A 154 1.13 -2.33 10.96
C LYS A 154 1.49 -1.96 12.38
N THR A 155 2.64 -1.30 12.57
CA THR A 155 3.04 -0.82 13.91
C THR A 155 2.07 0.22 14.44
N LEU A 156 1.61 1.14 13.59
CA LEU A 156 0.64 2.17 13.95
C LEU A 156 -0.73 1.56 14.29
N ALA A 157 -1.18 0.56 13.54
CA ALA A 157 -2.41 -0.18 13.83
C ALA A 157 -2.35 -0.88 15.18
N ASP A 158 -1.22 -1.53 15.52
CA ASP A 158 -1.02 -2.16 16.81
C ASP A 158 -1.02 -1.14 17.97
N LEU A 159 -0.46 0.06 17.74
CA LEU A 159 -0.53 1.17 18.71
C LEU A 159 -1.97 1.62 18.91
N TYR A 160 -2.72 1.82 17.84
CA TYR A 160 -4.12 2.19 17.92
C TYR A 160 -4.99 1.14 18.60
N ILE A 161 -4.71 -0.17 18.40
CA ILE A 161 -5.38 -1.25 19.15
C ILE A 161 -5.17 -1.10 20.64
N ARG A 162 -3.93 -0.87 21.09
CA ARG A 162 -3.61 -0.69 22.53
C ARG A 162 -4.27 0.55 23.12
N LEU A 163 -4.45 1.59 22.31
CA LEU A 163 -5.10 2.85 22.68
C LEU A 163 -6.62 2.83 22.48
N GLU A 164 -7.19 1.70 22.03
CA GLU A 164 -8.62 1.53 21.71
C GLU A 164 -9.15 2.54 20.66
N ARG A 165 -8.25 3.07 19.81
CA ARG A 165 -8.56 4.05 18.74
C ARG A 165 -9.05 3.34 17.48
N TYR A 166 -10.16 2.64 17.55
CA TYR A 166 -10.66 1.78 16.46
C TYR A 166 -11.07 2.55 15.20
N HIS A 167 -11.54 3.79 15.34
CA HIS A 167 -11.86 4.63 14.19
C HIS A 167 -10.59 4.96 13.39
N ASP A 168 -9.49 5.26 14.07
CA ASP A 168 -8.22 5.55 13.40
C ASP A 168 -7.64 4.32 12.69
N ILE A 169 -7.89 3.10 13.21
CA ILE A 169 -7.53 1.85 12.51
C ILE A 169 -8.36 1.69 11.23
N GLU A 170 -9.66 2.00 11.27
CA GLU A 170 -10.52 1.96 10.09
C GLU A 170 -9.98 2.88 8.98
N ASP A 171 -9.70 4.14 9.29
CA ASP A 171 -9.16 5.12 8.35
C ASP A 171 -7.76 4.72 7.83
N LEU A 172 -6.87 4.28 8.72
CA LEU A 172 -5.53 3.81 8.41
C LEU A 172 -5.56 2.64 7.45
N SER A 173 -6.38 1.62 7.74
CA SER A 173 -6.48 0.41 6.93
C SER A 173 -7.10 0.68 5.56
N VAL A 174 -8.11 1.56 5.48
CA VAL A 174 -8.68 2.00 4.21
C VAL A 174 -7.65 2.73 3.36
N HIS A 175 -6.83 3.60 3.97
CA HIS A 175 -5.74 4.27 3.27
C HIS A 175 -4.70 3.26 2.77
N ALA A 176 -4.25 2.35 3.63
CA ALA A 176 -3.22 1.38 3.30
C ALA A 176 -3.66 0.34 2.25
N LEU A 177 -4.91 -0.10 2.27
CA LEU A 177 -5.49 -1.01 1.28
C LEU A 177 -5.63 -0.41 -0.13
N ARG A 178 -5.55 0.92 -0.28
CA ARG A 178 -5.43 1.55 -1.60
C ARG A 178 -4.03 1.40 -2.18
N MET A 179 -3.01 1.28 -1.32
CA MET A 179 -1.61 1.12 -1.69
C MET A 179 -1.25 -0.36 -1.89
N ASP A 180 -1.74 -1.22 -1.00
CA ASP A 180 -1.59 -2.68 -1.10
C ASP A 180 -2.90 -3.39 -0.76
N ARG A 181 -3.66 -3.70 -1.79
CA ARG A 181 -4.96 -4.38 -1.65
C ARG A 181 -4.86 -5.87 -1.36
N VAL A 182 -3.67 -6.47 -1.48
CA VAL A 182 -3.48 -7.91 -1.30
C VAL A 182 -2.79 -8.29 0.01
N ASP A 183 -2.47 -7.31 0.86
CA ASP A 183 -1.96 -7.60 2.20
C ASP A 183 -3.09 -8.10 3.11
N GLU A 184 -3.03 -9.38 3.48
CA GLU A 184 -4.04 -10.04 4.32
C GLU A 184 -4.20 -9.37 5.70
N GLU A 185 -3.11 -8.86 6.26
CA GLU A 185 -3.10 -8.27 7.61
C GLU A 185 -3.82 -6.92 7.67
N LEU A 186 -3.71 -6.13 6.59
CA LEU A 186 -4.45 -4.87 6.47
C LEU A 186 -5.97 -5.11 6.43
N HIS A 187 -6.42 -6.16 5.74
CA HIS A 187 -7.82 -6.57 5.77
C HIS A 187 -8.24 -6.99 7.18
N CYS A 188 -7.39 -7.73 7.90
CA CYS A 188 -7.68 -8.12 9.28
C CYS A 188 -7.84 -6.91 10.19
N TYR A 189 -6.95 -5.89 10.11
CA TYR A 189 -7.07 -4.66 10.89
C TYR A 189 -8.37 -3.93 10.57
N HIS A 190 -8.73 -3.80 9.29
CA HIS A 190 -9.97 -3.16 8.86
C HIS A 190 -11.20 -3.84 9.45
N ILE A 191 -11.30 -5.16 9.27
CA ILE A 191 -12.45 -5.95 9.74
C ILE A 191 -12.52 -5.90 11.27
N MET A 192 -11.39 -6.03 11.96
CA MET A 192 -11.34 -5.94 13.43
C MET A 192 -11.79 -4.57 13.94
N ALA A 193 -11.40 -3.48 13.29
CA ALA A 193 -11.87 -2.14 13.62
C ALA A 193 -13.38 -2.00 13.49
N LEU A 194 -13.96 -2.56 12.42
CA LEU A 194 -15.42 -2.59 12.20
C LEU A 194 -16.15 -3.40 13.27
N ILE A 195 -15.61 -4.57 13.66
CA ILE A 195 -16.16 -5.40 14.74
C ILE A 195 -16.19 -4.61 16.06
N LYS A 196 -15.08 -3.98 16.42
CA LYS A 196 -14.96 -3.17 17.64
C LYS A 196 -15.82 -1.91 17.61
N GLY A 197 -16.08 -1.38 16.40
CA GLY A 197 -17.03 -0.28 16.17
C GLY A 197 -18.50 -0.71 16.10
N ASN A 198 -18.84 -1.97 16.41
CA ASN A 198 -20.19 -2.56 16.32
C ASN A 198 -20.84 -2.49 14.91
N LYS A 199 -20.00 -2.44 13.86
CA LYS A 199 -20.43 -2.39 12.44
C LYS A 199 -20.41 -3.80 11.83
N TYR A 200 -21.13 -4.77 12.42
CA TYR A 200 -21.00 -6.20 12.10
C TYR A 200 -21.34 -6.55 10.65
N ASP A 201 -22.43 -5.99 10.11
CA ASP A 201 -22.84 -6.26 8.71
C ASP A 201 -21.76 -5.78 7.72
N LEU A 202 -21.16 -4.63 8.00
CA LEU A 202 -20.08 -4.11 7.18
C LEU A 202 -18.81 -4.96 7.33
N ALA A 203 -18.52 -5.44 8.54
CA ALA A 203 -17.39 -6.32 8.80
C ALA A 203 -17.52 -7.66 8.04
N MET A 204 -18.71 -8.28 8.00
CA MET A 204 -18.99 -9.48 7.20
C MET A 204 -18.78 -9.22 5.72
N LYS A 205 -19.35 -8.13 5.19
CA LYS A 205 -19.17 -7.77 3.79
C LYS A 205 -17.71 -7.56 3.43
N ARG A 206 -16.93 -6.88 4.28
CA ARG A 206 -15.50 -6.66 4.07
C ARG A 206 -14.69 -7.96 4.16
N TYR A 207 -15.10 -8.89 5.00
CA TYR A 207 -14.49 -10.22 5.06
C TYR A 207 -14.64 -10.96 3.72
N ASP A 208 -15.87 -11.02 3.18
CA ASP A 208 -16.14 -11.70 1.91
C ASP A 208 -15.41 -11.04 0.74
N GLU A 209 -15.37 -9.71 0.70
CA GLU A 209 -14.60 -8.95 -0.28
C GLU A 209 -13.09 -9.26 -0.19
N ALA A 210 -12.53 -9.31 1.03
CA ALA A 210 -11.12 -9.61 1.26
C ALA A 210 -10.75 -11.03 0.79
N VAL A 211 -11.55 -12.03 1.15
CA VAL A 211 -11.35 -13.43 0.70
C VAL A 211 -11.34 -13.48 -0.83
N LYS A 212 -12.30 -12.81 -1.48
CA LYS A 212 -12.39 -12.78 -2.94
C LYS A 212 -11.17 -12.11 -3.56
N ILE A 213 -10.71 -10.96 -3.04
CA ILE A 213 -9.53 -10.26 -3.53
C ILE A 213 -8.29 -11.15 -3.45
N LEU A 214 -8.06 -11.81 -2.31
CA LEU A 214 -6.91 -12.67 -2.11
C LEU A 214 -6.97 -13.94 -2.98
N GLN A 215 -8.16 -14.49 -3.19
CA GLN A 215 -8.36 -15.60 -4.10
C GLN A 215 -8.09 -15.21 -5.56
N ASP A 216 -8.65 -14.11 -6.03
CA ASP A 216 -8.54 -13.66 -7.41
C ASP A 216 -7.11 -13.22 -7.76
N ALA A 217 -6.43 -12.54 -6.82
CA ALA A 217 -5.09 -11.98 -7.05
C ALA A 217 -3.94 -12.94 -6.78
N LEU A 218 -4.06 -13.78 -5.74
CA LEU A 218 -2.97 -14.63 -5.23
C LEU A 218 -3.29 -16.13 -5.30
N GLY A 219 -4.51 -16.53 -5.68
CA GLY A 219 -4.96 -17.92 -5.66
C GLY A 219 -5.13 -18.49 -4.24
N VAL A 220 -5.18 -17.65 -3.21
CA VAL A 220 -5.27 -18.08 -1.81
C VAL A 220 -6.73 -18.31 -1.45
N HIS A 221 -7.14 -19.58 -1.32
CA HIS A 221 -8.53 -19.95 -0.99
C HIS A 221 -8.85 -19.86 0.52
N ASN A 222 -7.85 -20.00 1.38
CA ASN A 222 -8.02 -20.02 2.83
C ASN A 222 -6.95 -19.14 3.53
N PRO A 223 -7.10 -17.82 3.52
CA PRO A 223 -6.15 -16.92 4.17
C PRO A 223 -6.17 -17.14 5.69
N ALA A 224 -5.00 -17.50 6.26
CA ALA A 224 -4.92 -18.00 7.63
C ALA A 224 -5.21 -16.93 8.70
N LYS A 225 -4.86 -15.66 8.42
CA LYS A 225 -5.12 -14.54 9.34
C LYS A 225 -6.60 -14.18 9.33
N LEU A 226 -7.22 -14.13 8.14
CA LEU A 226 -8.66 -13.88 8.00
C LEU A 226 -9.52 -14.94 8.64
N GLN A 227 -9.11 -16.23 8.66
CA GLN A 227 -9.84 -17.27 9.38
C GLN A 227 -9.99 -16.98 10.88
N LYS A 228 -8.98 -16.37 11.51
CA LYS A 228 -9.07 -15.98 12.93
C LYS A 228 -10.11 -14.88 13.14
N VAL A 229 -10.13 -13.89 12.24
CA VAL A 229 -11.11 -12.80 12.29
C VAL A 229 -12.52 -13.31 12.03
N GLN A 230 -12.69 -14.29 11.12
CA GLN A 230 -13.98 -14.96 10.90
C GLN A 230 -14.53 -15.61 12.17
N GLN A 231 -13.67 -16.28 12.94
CA GLN A 231 -14.11 -16.88 14.20
C GLN A 231 -14.62 -15.84 15.20
N GLU A 232 -14.06 -14.66 15.21
CA GLU A 232 -14.56 -13.56 16.05
C GLU A 232 -15.90 -13.03 15.56
N LEU A 233 -16.04 -12.82 14.25
CA LEU A 233 -17.31 -12.43 13.62
C LEU A 233 -18.44 -13.43 13.97
N LEU A 234 -18.19 -14.73 13.84
CA LEU A 234 -19.18 -15.77 14.14
C LEU A 234 -19.55 -15.84 15.63
N LYS A 235 -18.63 -15.52 16.55
CA LYS A 235 -18.93 -15.46 17.98
C LYS A 235 -19.87 -14.29 18.32
N MET A 236 -19.65 -13.15 17.70
CA MET A 236 -20.46 -11.95 17.92
C MET A 236 -21.87 -12.07 17.34
N ASN A 237 -22.01 -12.70 16.16
CA ASN A 237 -23.31 -12.93 15.52
C ASN A 237 -24.21 -13.88 16.32
N LYS A 238 -23.66 -14.71 17.20
CA LYS A 238 -24.45 -15.55 18.14
C LYS A 238 -25.12 -14.74 19.26
N GLY A 239 -24.76 -13.47 19.46
CA GLY A 239 -25.36 -12.58 20.45
C GLY A 239 -26.58 -11.80 19.96
N THR A 240 -26.83 -11.76 18.66
CA THR A 240 -28.02 -11.14 18.05
C THR A 240 -29.00 -12.22 17.59
N ALA A 241 -29.39 -13.12 18.50
CA ALA A 241 -30.56 -13.94 18.23
C ALA A 241 -31.80 -13.01 18.21
N PRO A 242 -32.68 -13.10 17.20
CA PRO A 242 -33.89 -12.31 17.16
C PRO A 242 -34.70 -12.56 18.42
N GLU A 243 -35.10 -11.48 19.11
CA GLU A 243 -35.81 -11.54 20.40
C GLU A 243 -37.23 -12.12 20.31
N ALA A 244 -37.72 -12.38 19.11
CA ALA A 244 -39.04 -13.00 18.89
C ALA A 244 -38.96 -14.15 17.89
N LEU A 245 -39.53 -15.30 18.23
CA LEU A 245 -39.66 -16.50 17.38
C LEU A 245 -40.32 -16.21 16.03
N GLU A 246 -41.21 -15.22 15.97
CA GLU A 246 -41.88 -14.77 14.75
C GLU A 246 -40.93 -14.16 13.72
N ASN A 247 -39.93 -13.37 14.16
CA ASN A 247 -38.91 -12.80 13.25
C ASN A 247 -37.96 -13.86 12.68
N ILE A 248 -37.71 -14.96 13.45
CA ILE A 248 -36.89 -16.08 12.97
C ILE A 248 -37.57 -16.83 11.84
N HIS A 249 -38.88 -16.93 11.90
CA HIS A 249 -39.67 -17.65 10.88
C HIS A 249 -39.66 -16.85 9.56
N ASP A 250 -39.85 -15.55 9.62
CA ASP A 250 -39.89 -14.69 8.43
C ASP A 250 -38.50 -14.57 7.75
N ASP A 251 -37.40 -14.55 8.54
CA ASP A 251 -36.03 -14.60 8.02
C ASP A 251 -35.61 -15.96 7.44
N MET A 252 -36.33 -17.04 7.79
CA MET A 252 -36.07 -18.42 7.32
C MET A 252 -36.95 -18.85 6.15
N VAL A 253 -37.98 -18.07 5.81
CA VAL A 253 -38.81 -18.33 4.64
C VAL A 253 -38.09 -17.86 3.39
N GLU A 254 -37.60 -18.79 2.57
CA GLU A 254 -37.14 -18.47 1.23
C GLU A 254 -38.31 -18.02 0.35
N ASP A 255 -38.11 -16.96 -0.45
CA ASP A 255 -39.05 -16.60 -1.50
C ASP A 255 -39.28 -17.82 -2.43
N GLU A 256 -40.54 -18.14 -2.73
CA GLU A 256 -40.94 -19.34 -3.48
C GLU A 256 -40.32 -19.49 -4.88
N GLU A 257 -39.49 -18.57 -5.32
CA GLU A 257 -38.83 -18.55 -6.65
C GLU A 257 -37.35 -18.97 -6.63
N SER A 258 -36.72 -19.31 -5.49
CA SER A 258 -35.31 -19.72 -5.45
C SER A 258 -35.13 -21.20 -5.86
N VAL A 259 -35.21 -21.45 -7.17
CA VAL A 259 -34.83 -22.74 -7.75
C VAL A 259 -33.36 -22.70 -8.12
N GLY A 260 -32.49 -23.24 -7.27
CA GLY A 260 -31.04 -23.28 -7.56
C GLY A 260 -30.21 -24.01 -6.50
N VAL A 261 -28.94 -24.15 -6.79
CA VAL A 261 -27.94 -24.71 -5.86
C VAL A 261 -27.56 -23.65 -4.83
N TYR A 262 -27.78 -23.96 -3.55
CA TYR A 262 -27.37 -23.07 -2.46
C TYR A 262 -25.84 -23.11 -2.29
N PHE A 263 -25.17 -21.99 -2.54
CA PHE A 263 -23.74 -21.83 -2.33
C PHE A 263 -23.47 -21.26 -0.94
N CYS A 264 -22.93 -22.08 -0.04
CA CYS A 264 -22.53 -21.64 1.29
C CYS A 264 -21.06 -21.98 1.58
N GLY A 265 -20.42 -21.23 2.47
CA GLY A 265 -19.08 -21.55 2.94
C GLY A 265 -19.06 -22.88 3.70
N TYR A 266 -17.90 -23.58 3.68
CA TYR A 266 -17.74 -24.89 4.33
C TYR A 266 -18.24 -24.96 5.80
N PRO A 267 -18.08 -23.95 6.66
CA PRO A 267 -18.60 -23.97 8.01
C PRO A 267 -20.13 -24.08 8.08
N ILE A 268 -20.83 -23.32 7.23
CA ILE A 268 -22.28 -23.31 7.13
C ILE A 268 -22.74 -24.65 6.57
N PHE A 269 -22.11 -25.13 5.50
CA PHE A 269 -22.37 -26.47 4.94
C PHE A 269 -22.22 -27.57 5.98
N LYS A 270 -21.16 -27.53 6.81
CA LYS A 270 -20.91 -28.51 7.87
C LYS A 270 -22.03 -28.54 8.91
N GLU A 271 -22.58 -27.38 9.30
CA GLU A 271 -23.68 -27.31 10.26
C GLU A 271 -25.00 -27.79 9.62
N ILE A 272 -25.28 -27.42 8.38
CA ILE A 272 -26.44 -27.93 7.62
C ILE A 272 -26.35 -29.49 7.52
N TYR A 273 -25.18 -30.01 7.13
CA TYR A 273 -24.96 -31.46 7.05
C TYR A 273 -25.16 -32.14 8.40
N ARG A 274 -24.68 -31.57 9.51
CA ARG A 274 -24.90 -32.11 10.86
C ARG A 274 -26.37 -32.11 11.28
N LEU A 275 -27.11 -31.07 10.88
CA LEU A 275 -28.56 -31.00 11.14
C LEU A 275 -29.30 -32.08 10.36
N GLU A 276 -28.99 -32.29 9.10
CA GLU A 276 -29.60 -33.33 8.28
C GLU A 276 -29.25 -34.73 8.80
N VAL A 277 -28.01 -34.99 9.18
CA VAL A 277 -27.61 -36.27 9.82
C VAL A 277 -28.40 -36.53 11.11
N ARG A 278 -28.59 -35.51 11.97
CA ARG A 278 -29.40 -35.63 13.19
C ARG A 278 -30.88 -35.85 12.91
N LYS A 279 -31.41 -35.21 11.86
CA LYS A 279 -32.79 -35.37 11.42
C LYS A 279 -33.02 -36.81 10.95
N ASN A 280 -32.17 -37.35 10.07
CA ASN A 280 -32.25 -38.70 9.55
C ASN A 280 -32.10 -39.75 10.67
N SER A 281 -31.19 -39.53 11.63
CA SER A 281 -31.05 -40.45 12.78
C SER A 281 -32.25 -40.45 13.73
N ARG A 282 -33.08 -39.41 13.75
CA ARG A 282 -34.33 -39.33 14.53
C ARG A 282 -35.52 -39.93 13.79
N LEU A 283 -35.48 -39.92 12.46
CA LEU A 283 -36.55 -40.47 11.63
C LEU A 283 -36.40 -41.98 11.35
N GLY A 284 -35.25 -42.57 11.74
CA GLY A 284 -35.03 -44.03 11.66
C GLY A 284 -34.73 -44.52 10.24
N GLU A 285 -34.24 -43.64 9.35
CA GLU A 285 -33.67 -43.99 8.04
C GLU A 285 -32.15 -43.96 8.05
#